data_98a7e63a8afb2705e15e141802ee1776
#
_entry.id   98a7e63a8afb2705e15e141802ee1776
#
_cell.length_a   1.000
_cell.length_b   1.000
_cell.length_c   1.000
_cell.angle_alpha   90.00
_cell.angle_beta   90.00
_cell.angle_gamma   90.00
#
_symmetry.space_group_name_H-M   'P 1'
#
loop_
_entity.id
_entity.type
_entity.pdbx_description
1 polymer ?
#
loop_
_entity_poly.entity_id
_entity_poly.type
_entity_poly.pdbx_seq_one_letter_code
_entity_poly.pdbx_strand_id
1 'polypeptide(L)'
;HFAIRRQRQMCIRDRWGIVGHTQIINRLGPLEWFMNTPSHHRVHHGSNSQYIDKNYGNLLIIWDKMFGTFEREDEKVKFGLVKNVNTFNPSKITFMGWTSIIEDIRAAKNLNEALYFIFGPPNTKGEQ
;
A
#
# COMPACT_ATOMS: atom_id res chain seq x y z
N HIS A 1 17.88 25.97 -12.29
CA HIS A 1 16.46 25.81 -12.66
C HIS A 1 15.92 24.38 -12.51
N PHE A 2 16.70 23.32 -12.77
CA PHE A 2 16.25 21.92 -12.63
C PHE A 2 15.98 21.52 -11.17
N ALA A 3 16.83 21.91 -10.25
CA ALA A 3 16.67 21.60 -8.81
C ALA A 3 15.38 22.20 -8.24
N ILE A 4 15.08 23.45 -8.58
CA ILE A 4 13.87 24.15 -8.12
C ILE A 4 12.60 23.50 -8.68
N ARG A 5 12.61 23.01 -9.93
CA ARG A 5 11.47 22.29 -10.51
C ARG A 5 11.24 20.96 -9.80
N ARG A 6 12.28 20.18 -9.52
CA ARG A 6 12.18 18.92 -8.76
C ARG A 6 11.65 19.16 -7.34
N GLN A 7 12.17 20.18 -6.66
CA GLN A 7 11.71 20.53 -5.31
C GLN A 7 10.22 20.92 -5.30
N ARG A 8 9.75 21.70 -6.28
CA ARG A 8 8.32 22.02 -6.40
C ARG A 8 7.45 20.79 -6.63
N GLN A 9 7.90 19.85 -7.47
CA GLN A 9 7.18 18.60 -7.70
C GLN A 9 7.09 17.74 -6.43
N MET A 10 8.18 17.66 -5.67
CA MET A 10 8.18 16.97 -4.36
C MET A 10 7.20 17.63 -3.40
N CYS A 11 7.24 18.95 -3.24
CA CYS A 11 6.32 19.66 -2.35
C CYS A 11 4.83 19.50 -2.73
N ILE A 12 4.52 19.44 -4.03
CA ILE A 12 3.13 19.19 -4.49
C ILE A 12 2.70 17.77 -4.11
N ARG A 13 3.57 16.78 -4.33
CA ARG A 13 3.29 15.38 -3.98
C ARG A 13 3.12 15.19 -2.47
N ASP A 14 3.99 15.82 -1.69
CA ASP A 14 3.94 15.76 -0.22
C ASP A 14 2.63 16.37 0.31
N ARG A 15 2.22 17.53 -0.22
CA ARG A 15 0.94 18.16 0.14
C ARG A 15 -0.25 17.28 -0.25
N TRP A 16 -0.21 16.66 -1.43
CA TRP A 16 -1.25 15.73 -1.85
C TRP A 16 -1.32 14.51 -0.92
N GLY A 17 -0.17 13.97 -0.53
CA GLY A 17 -0.08 12.89 0.45
C GLY A 17 -0.72 13.27 1.78
N ILE A 18 -0.44 14.47 2.33
CA ILE A 18 -1.06 14.94 3.57
C ILE A 18 -2.58 15.04 3.43
N VAL A 19 -3.08 15.61 2.33
CA VAL A 19 -4.53 15.71 2.06
C VAL A 19 -5.15 14.32 1.92
N GLY A 20 -4.43 13.37 1.31
CA GLY A 20 -4.88 11.98 1.16
C GLY A 20 -5.19 11.28 2.48
N HIS A 21 -4.48 11.61 3.56
CA HIS A 21 -4.67 11.00 4.88
C HIS A 21 -5.81 11.64 5.71
N THR A 22 -6.53 12.64 5.19
CA THR A 22 -7.62 13.27 5.93
C THR A 22 -8.85 12.37 6.00
N GLN A 23 -9.54 12.42 7.14
CA GLN A 23 -10.83 11.78 7.35
C GLN A 23 -12.01 12.77 7.19
N ILE A 24 -11.70 14.06 6.99
CA ILE A 24 -12.72 15.13 6.91
C ILE A 24 -13.31 15.19 5.50
N ILE A 25 -12.48 14.95 4.48
CA ILE A 25 -12.91 15.00 3.08
C ILE A 25 -13.50 13.64 2.71
N ASN A 26 -14.76 13.64 2.39
CA ASN A 26 -15.45 12.48 1.85
C ASN A 26 -15.13 12.30 0.35
N ARG A 27 -16.09 11.87 -0.44
CA ARG A 27 -15.95 11.67 -1.87
C ARG A 27 -15.87 13.01 -2.62
N LEU A 28 -14.95 13.09 -3.59
CA LEU A 28 -14.73 14.28 -4.41
C LEU A 28 -15.44 14.19 -5.79
N GLY A 29 -16.47 13.34 -5.92
CA GLY A 29 -17.28 13.24 -7.10
C GLY A 29 -16.50 12.85 -8.36
N PRO A 30 -16.60 13.62 -9.49
CA PRO A 30 -15.97 13.25 -10.76
C PRO A 30 -14.46 13.09 -10.70
N LEU A 31 -13.78 13.72 -9.76
CA LEU A 31 -12.33 13.58 -9.57
C LEU A 31 -11.91 12.14 -9.23
N GLU A 32 -12.79 11.36 -8.60
CA GLU A 32 -12.56 9.96 -8.25
C GLU A 32 -12.48 9.02 -9.46
N TRP A 33 -12.81 9.51 -10.63
CA TRP A 33 -12.72 8.67 -11.82
C TRP A 33 -11.28 8.46 -12.28
N PHE A 34 -10.41 9.45 -12.03
CA PHE A 34 -9.03 9.42 -12.53
C PHE A 34 -7.99 9.74 -11.46
N MET A 35 -8.33 10.46 -10.38
CA MET A 35 -7.41 10.79 -9.30
C MET A 35 -7.58 9.87 -8.09
N ASN A 36 -6.46 9.58 -7.43
CA ASN A 36 -6.48 8.98 -6.09
C ASN A 36 -6.91 10.05 -5.08
N THR A 37 -8.13 9.95 -4.59
CA THR A 37 -8.74 10.88 -3.62
C THR A 37 -8.50 10.40 -2.19
N PRO A 38 -8.77 11.22 -1.16
CA PRO A 38 -8.69 10.80 0.23
C PRO A 38 -9.51 9.53 0.53
N SER A 39 -10.66 9.35 -0.11
CA SER A 39 -11.48 8.14 0.01
C SER A 39 -10.72 6.89 -0.47
N HIS A 40 -10.13 6.95 -1.65
CA HIS A 40 -9.33 5.84 -2.19
C HIS A 40 -8.08 5.55 -1.35
N HIS A 41 -7.44 6.60 -0.85
CA HIS A 41 -6.24 6.47 -0.04
C HIS A 41 -6.54 5.89 1.36
N ARG A 42 -7.72 6.18 1.94
CA ARG A 42 -8.17 5.51 3.17
C ARG A 42 -8.34 4.01 2.97
N VAL A 43 -8.93 3.59 1.84
CA VAL A 43 -9.04 2.17 1.47
C VAL A 43 -7.66 1.51 1.42
N HIS A 44 -6.68 2.17 0.80
CA HIS A 44 -5.30 1.68 0.77
C HIS A 44 -4.70 1.42 2.16
N HIS A 45 -5.06 2.24 3.15
CA HIS A 45 -4.64 2.07 4.55
C HIS A 45 -5.60 1.23 5.39
N GLY A 46 -6.61 0.64 4.78
CA GLY A 46 -7.61 -0.16 5.46
C GLY A 46 -7.14 -1.58 5.77
N SER A 47 -7.40 -2.04 7.00
CA SER A 47 -7.20 -3.43 7.41
C SER A 47 -8.45 -4.30 7.25
N ASN A 48 -9.54 -3.76 6.69
CA ASN A 48 -10.72 -4.53 6.34
C ASN A 48 -10.35 -5.56 5.26
N SER A 49 -10.90 -6.77 5.33
CA SER A 49 -10.54 -7.86 4.39
C SER A 49 -10.72 -7.50 2.91
N GLN A 50 -11.77 -6.72 2.57
CA GLN A 50 -12.02 -6.26 1.20
C GLN A 50 -11.05 -5.17 0.73
N TYR A 51 -10.34 -4.49 1.62
CA TYR A 51 -9.44 -3.38 1.32
C TYR A 51 -7.96 -3.78 1.24
N ILE A 52 -7.65 -5.03 1.60
CA ILE A 52 -6.29 -5.54 1.53
C ILE A 52 -5.84 -5.58 0.07
N ASP A 53 -4.62 -5.11 -0.17
CA ASP A 53 -3.99 -5.06 -1.50
C ASP A 53 -4.80 -4.27 -2.55
N LYS A 54 -5.43 -3.16 -2.13
CA LYS A 54 -6.20 -2.28 -2.99
C LYS A 54 -5.62 -0.86 -3.07
N ASN A 55 -5.94 -0.18 -4.18
CA ASN A 55 -5.69 1.24 -4.42
C ASN A 55 -4.22 1.66 -4.24
N TYR A 56 -3.30 1.03 -4.96
CA TYR A 56 -1.86 1.34 -4.92
C TYR A 56 -1.47 2.66 -5.58
N GLY A 57 -2.32 3.20 -6.46
CA GLY A 57 -2.05 4.43 -7.19
C GLY A 57 -1.84 5.62 -6.25
N ASN A 58 -0.70 6.29 -6.36
CA ASN A 58 -0.39 7.44 -5.51
C ASN A 58 -1.18 8.71 -5.92
N LEU A 59 -1.20 9.04 -7.21
CA LEU A 59 -1.86 10.23 -7.75
C LEU A 59 -3.04 9.87 -8.65
N LEU A 60 -2.89 8.86 -9.48
CA LEU A 60 -3.88 8.45 -10.47
C LEU A 60 -4.42 7.07 -10.12
N ILE A 61 -5.73 6.99 -9.90
CA ILE A 61 -6.44 5.73 -9.62
C ILE A 61 -6.71 4.90 -10.89
N ILE A 62 -6.43 5.45 -12.05
CA ILE A 62 -6.62 4.79 -13.34
C ILE A 62 -5.83 3.49 -13.41
N TRP A 63 -4.62 3.46 -12.84
CA TRP A 63 -3.78 2.26 -12.81
C TRP A 63 -4.44 1.12 -12.04
N ASP A 64 -5.02 1.42 -10.88
CA ASP A 64 -5.73 0.41 -10.09
C ASP A 64 -6.95 -0.15 -10.84
N LYS A 65 -7.66 0.71 -11.58
CA LYS A 65 -8.77 0.26 -12.43
C LYS A 65 -8.31 -0.62 -13.60
N MET A 66 -7.16 -0.31 -14.18
CA MET A 66 -6.59 -1.12 -15.29
C MET A 66 -6.08 -2.48 -14.80
N PHE A 67 -5.50 -2.54 -13.60
CA PHE A 67 -4.92 -3.77 -13.05
C PHE A 67 -5.88 -4.55 -12.12
N GLY A 68 -7.11 -4.08 -11.92
CA GLY A 68 -8.12 -4.76 -11.10
C GLY A 68 -7.88 -4.66 -9.58
N THR A 69 -7.01 -3.74 -9.16
CA THR A 69 -6.72 -3.47 -7.74
C THR A 69 -7.58 -2.35 -7.16
N PHE A 70 -8.51 -1.79 -7.96
CA PHE A 70 -9.40 -0.74 -7.51
C PHE A 70 -10.49 -1.24 -6.57
N GLU A 71 -10.68 -0.55 -5.44
CA GLU A 71 -11.79 -0.77 -4.52
C GLU A 71 -12.34 0.56 -4.01
N ARG A 72 -13.66 0.64 -3.83
CA ARG A 72 -14.34 1.84 -3.30
C ARG A 72 -14.41 1.78 -1.78
N GLU A 73 -14.45 2.95 -1.14
CA GLU A 73 -14.75 3.05 0.27
C GLU A 73 -16.27 2.91 0.50
N ASP A 74 -16.75 1.70 0.68
CA ASP A 74 -18.16 1.42 0.94
C ASP A 74 -18.44 1.21 2.43
N GLU A 75 -17.47 0.71 3.18
CA GLU A 75 -17.53 0.57 4.63
C GLU A 75 -16.52 1.47 5.32
N LYS A 76 -16.80 1.80 6.58
CA LYS A 76 -15.86 2.56 7.41
C LYS A 76 -14.53 1.84 7.53
N VAL A 77 -13.48 2.51 7.10
CA VAL A 77 -12.13 1.97 7.12
C VAL A 77 -11.65 1.77 8.55
N LYS A 78 -11.15 0.58 8.84
CA LYS A 78 -10.40 0.27 10.05
C LYS A 78 -8.92 0.41 9.73
N PHE A 79 -8.28 1.41 10.34
CA PHE A 79 -6.84 1.63 10.15
C PHE A 79 -6.02 0.68 11.01
N GLY A 80 -4.97 0.11 10.45
CA GLY A 80 -4.07 -0.77 11.17
C GLY A 80 -3.32 -1.72 10.26
N LEU A 81 -2.46 -2.51 10.86
CA LEU A 81 -1.80 -3.62 10.18
C LEU A 81 -2.67 -4.87 10.29
N VAL A 82 -2.70 -5.69 9.25
CA VAL A 82 -3.38 -7.00 9.26
C VAL A 82 -2.79 -7.91 10.35
N LYS A 83 -1.46 -7.85 10.53
CA LYS A 83 -0.76 -8.50 11.65
C LYS A 83 0.02 -7.45 12.44
N ASN A 84 -0.33 -7.28 13.70
CA ASN A 84 0.40 -6.37 14.58
C ASN A 84 1.79 -6.94 14.90
N VAL A 85 2.79 -6.07 14.80
CA VAL A 85 4.14 -6.37 15.25
C VAL A 85 4.19 -6.16 16.76
N ASN A 86 4.02 -7.22 17.54
CA ASN A 86 4.01 -7.17 19.01
C ASN A 86 5.42 -6.93 19.59
N THR A 87 6.11 -5.90 19.11
CA THR A 87 7.44 -5.53 19.60
C THR A 87 7.69 -4.05 19.42
N PHE A 88 8.38 -3.44 20.37
CA PHE A 88 8.88 -2.06 20.29
C PHE A 88 10.38 -1.99 19.98
N ASN A 89 11.02 -3.11 19.68
CA ASN A 89 12.44 -3.14 19.32
C ASN A 89 12.63 -2.62 17.89
N PRO A 90 13.28 -1.46 17.68
CA PRO A 90 13.42 -0.85 16.37
C PRO A 90 14.23 -1.72 15.39
N SER A 91 15.27 -2.40 15.87
CA SER A 91 16.06 -3.31 15.03
C SER A 91 15.22 -4.48 14.53
N LYS A 92 14.39 -5.06 15.42
CA LYS A 92 13.50 -6.17 15.04
C LYS A 92 12.48 -5.72 14.01
N ILE A 93 11.90 -4.53 14.17
CA ILE A 93 10.93 -3.95 13.22
C ILE A 93 11.60 -3.72 11.86
N THR A 94 12.80 -3.12 11.85
CA THR A 94 13.53 -2.79 10.62
C THR A 94 13.89 -4.05 9.81
N PHE A 95 14.32 -5.11 10.47
CA PHE A 95 14.79 -6.31 9.79
C PHE A 95 13.73 -7.41 9.64
N MET A 96 12.52 -7.22 10.14
CA MET A 96 11.47 -8.24 10.13
C MET A 96 11.11 -8.72 8.71
N GLY A 97 11.03 -7.80 7.73
CA GLY A 97 10.78 -8.18 6.34
C GLY A 97 11.90 -9.05 5.75
N TRP A 98 13.14 -8.72 6.05
CA TRP A 98 14.30 -9.50 5.60
C TRP A 98 14.36 -10.88 6.25
N THR A 99 14.10 -10.98 7.57
CA THR A 99 14.08 -12.27 8.26
C THR A 99 12.99 -13.18 7.71
N SER A 100 11.80 -12.64 7.42
CA SER A 100 10.72 -13.40 6.79
C SER A 100 11.12 -13.95 5.42
N ILE A 101 11.71 -13.13 4.55
CA ILE A 101 12.18 -13.57 3.23
C ILE A 101 13.25 -14.67 3.36
N ILE A 102 14.20 -14.52 4.30
CA ILE A 102 15.25 -15.53 4.52
C ILE A 102 14.64 -16.85 5.01
N GLU A 103 13.66 -16.80 5.91
CA GLU A 103 12.94 -17.97 6.40
C GLU A 103 12.19 -18.67 5.25
N ASP A 104 11.54 -17.91 4.39
CA ASP A 104 10.82 -18.42 3.23
C ASP A 104 11.75 -19.08 2.22
N ILE A 105 12.90 -18.47 1.93
CA ILE A 105 13.92 -19.06 1.04
C ILE A 105 14.46 -20.36 1.64
N ARG A 106 14.70 -20.42 2.95
CA ARG A 106 15.17 -21.63 3.62
C ARG A 106 14.14 -22.75 3.63
N ALA A 107 12.86 -22.41 3.63
CA ALA A 107 11.75 -23.36 3.57
C ALA A 107 11.41 -23.82 2.15
N ALA A 108 11.97 -23.17 1.12
CA ALA A 108 11.71 -23.48 -0.28
C ALA A 108 12.20 -24.89 -0.64
N LYS A 109 11.36 -25.66 -1.33
CA LYS A 109 11.65 -27.03 -1.75
C LYS A 109 12.52 -27.11 -3.01
N ASN A 110 12.52 -26.03 -3.81
CA ASN A 110 13.27 -25.94 -5.06
C ASN A 110 13.64 -24.50 -5.40
N LEU A 111 14.53 -24.33 -6.39
CA LEU A 111 15.03 -23.02 -6.80
C LEU A 111 13.91 -22.09 -7.32
N ASN A 112 12.94 -22.64 -8.05
CA ASN A 112 11.83 -21.83 -8.59
C ASN A 112 10.97 -21.26 -7.48
N GLU A 113 10.71 -22.03 -6.43
CA GLU A 113 9.97 -21.58 -5.25
C GLU A 113 10.75 -20.49 -4.48
N ALA A 114 12.07 -20.67 -4.34
CA ALA A 114 12.93 -19.65 -3.73
C ALA A 114 12.93 -18.34 -4.53
N LEU A 115 13.02 -18.40 -5.85
CA LEU A 115 12.91 -17.23 -6.72
C LEU A 115 11.53 -16.56 -6.63
N TYR A 116 10.48 -17.36 -6.49
CA TYR A 116 9.13 -16.84 -6.32
C TYR A 116 8.96 -16.08 -4.99
N PHE A 117 9.59 -16.51 -3.90
CA PHE A 117 9.57 -15.76 -2.64
C PHE A 117 10.35 -14.44 -2.70
N ILE A 118 11.34 -14.33 -3.59
CA ILE A 118 12.13 -13.10 -3.77
C ILE A 118 11.40 -12.10 -4.70
N PHE A 119 10.87 -12.58 -5.83
CA PHE A 119 10.38 -11.75 -6.93
C PHE A 119 8.86 -11.81 -7.13
N GLY A 120 8.17 -12.72 -6.46
CA GLY A 120 6.72 -12.86 -6.52
C GLY A 120 5.97 -11.74 -5.79
N PRO A 121 4.66 -11.66 -5.95
CA PRO A 121 3.84 -10.68 -5.25
C PRO A 121 3.93 -10.90 -3.73
N PRO A 122 3.87 -9.81 -2.92
CA PRO A 122 3.80 -9.92 -1.47
C PRO A 122 2.55 -10.72 -1.06
N ASN A 123 2.58 -11.36 0.10
CA ASN A 123 1.48 -12.16 0.66
C ASN A 123 1.15 -13.49 -0.03
N THR A 124 2.12 -14.16 -0.61
CA THR A 124 1.92 -15.50 -1.19
C THR A 124 1.82 -16.63 -0.18
N LYS A 125 2.15 -16.41 1.09
CA LYS A 125 1.79 -17.31 2.19
C LYS A 125 0.49 -16.84 2.82
N GLY A 126 -0.55 -17.31 2.15
CA GLY A 126 -1.94 -17.28 2.40
C GLY A 126 -2.38 -17.05 3.83
N GLU A 127 -3.34 -16.43 3.79
CA GLU A 127 -4.59 -16.75 4.43
C GLU A 127 -5.09 -18.12 3.94
N GLN A 128 -4.77 -19.13 4.72
CA GLN A 128 -5.59 -20.33 4.92
C GLN A 128 -5.96 -20.39 6.38
#